data_90a57305736eb451d79b47af4eb3e351
#
_entry.id   90a57305736eb451d79b47af4eb3e351
#
_cell.length_a   1.000
_cell.length_b   1.000
_cell.length_c   1.000
_cell.angle_alpha   90.00
_cell.angle_beta   90.00
_cell.angle_gamma   90.00
#
_symmetry.space_group_name_H-M   'P 1'
#
loop_
_entity.id
_entity.type
_entity.pdbx_description
1 polymer ?
#
loop_
_entity_poly.entity_id
_entity_poly.type
_entity_poly.pdbx_seq_one_letter_code
_entity_poly.pdbx_strand_id
1 'polypeptide(L)'
;FVFESVSSVRGVLISLLIAMTTLAYLFRHGFKASYFTDKLQSYGIILLLAIVFTIWLSQNSLSELVTFANDGGLNSFETFSLKSALAVIIAVTAAEVFSMGYWQRTFSAENSKAIKQASIFSGMGAFLTILLLGIGGAVGAGKGLESPALSFIDQLNLNNFTIILLVSLATLLVTSSIDTLENAIASTISLDILKKKSEEAKLITLLIVCIALVISIEVTSIFNVFLVADLFAASLVFPAFYRIKK
;
A
#
# COMPACT_ATOMS: atom_id res chain seq x y z
N PHE A 1 12.27 -3.12 -5.18
CA PHE A 1 12.75 -3.66 -3.90
C PHE A 1 12.39 -5.16 -3.75
N VAL A 2 11.09 -5.54 -3.47
CA VAL A 2 10.73 -6.97 -3.26
C VAL A 2 11.12 -7.85 -4.45
N PHE A 3 10.86 -7.42 -5.68
CA PHE A 3 11.25 -8.18 -6.87
C PHE A 3 12.77 -8.32 -7.02
N GLU A 4 13.50 -7.29 -6.68
CA GLU A 4 14.97 -7.29 -6.76
C GLU A 4 15.61 -8.11 -5.63
N SER A 5 14.95 -8.19 -4.46
CA SER A 5 15.44 -9.04 -3.35
C SER A 5 15.25 -10.54 -3.60
N VAL A 6 14.25 -10.93 -4.40
CA VAL A 6 13.90 -12.35 -4.63
C VAL A 6 14.12 -12.83 -6.07
N SER A 7 14.44 -11.92 -7.01
CA SER A 7 14.67 -12.27 -8.41
C SER A 7 15.73 -11.38 -9.07
N SER A 8 16.29 -11.83 -10.19
CA SER A 8 17.25 -11.06 -11.01
C SER A 8 16.59 -10.00 -11.92
N VAL A 9 15.26 -9.87 -11.87
CA VAL A 9 14.52 -8.95 -12.74
C VAL A 9 14.54 -7.54 -12.14
N ARG A 10 14.91 -6.54 -12.96
CA ARG A 10 14.92 -5.14 -12.53
C ARG A 10 13.51 -4.68 -12.17
N GLY A 11 13.32 -4.17 -10.95
CA GLY A 11 12.03 -3.68 -10.44
C GLY A 11 11.39 -2.61 -11.33
N VAL A 12 12.19 -1.76 -11.97
CA VAL A 12 11.73 -0.73 -12.93
C VAL A 12 10.98 -1.33 -14.12
N LEU A 13 11.45 -2.44 -14.68
CA LEU A 13 10.76 -3.10 -15.80
C LEU A 13 9.40 -3.63 -15.38
N ILE A 14 9.32 -4.22 -14.19
CA ILE A 14 8.06 -4.73 -13.65
C ILE A 14 7.09 -3.59 -13.36
N SER A 15 7.56 -2.51 -12.75
CA SER A 15 6.75 -1.32 -12.49
C SER A 15 6.20 -0.71 -13.78
N LEU A 16 7.03 -0.62 -14.82
CA LEU A 16 6.62 -0.14 -16.14
C LEU A 16 5.54 -1.05 -16.76
N LEU A 17 5.75 -2.36 -16.74
CA LEU A 17 4.78 -3.33 -17.26
C LEU A 17 3.42 -3.25 -16.53
N ILE A 18 3.45 -3.17 -15.20
CA ILE A 18 2.24 -3.04 -14.40
C ILE A 18 1.53 -1.72 -14.74
N ALA A 19 2.21 -0.58 -14.68
CA ALA A 19 1.61 0.72 -14.93
C ALA A 19 1.04 0.84 -16.34
N MET A 20 1.73 0.35 -17.36
CA MET A 20 1.21 0.36 -18.73
C MET A 20 0.02 -0.57 -18.93
N THR A 21 0.01 -1.72 -18.27
CA THR A 21 -1.12 -2.67 -18.34
C THR A 21 -2.35 -2.11 -17.63
N THR A 22 -2.18 -1.50 -16.46
CA THR A 22 -3.28 -0.88 -15.69
C THR A 22 -3.87 0.30 -16.46
N LEU A 23 -3.05 1.20 -17.01
CA LEU A 23 -3.52 2.28 -17.88
C LEU A 23 -4.29 1.78 -19.10
N ALA A 24 -3.81 0.72 -19.75
CA ALA A 24 -4.43 0.22 -20.96
C ALA A 24 -5.88 -0.23 -20.74
N TYR A 25 -6.15 -1.01 -19.69
CA TYR A 25 -7.52 -1.43 -19.39
C TYR A 25 -8.35 -0.32 -18.76
N LEU A 26 -7.74 0.55 -17.94
CA LEU A 26 -8.42 1.68 -17.32
C LEU A 26 -8.92 2.67 -18.38
N PHE A 27 -8.10 3.02 -19.38
CA PHE A 27 -8.50 3.93 -20.45
C PHE A 27 -9.60 3.35 -21.35
N ARG A 28 -9.68 2.01 -21.43
CA ARG A 28 -10.73 1.34 -22.22
C ARG A 28 -12.05 1.18 -21.47
N HIS A 29 -11.99 0.87 -20.17
CA HIS A 29 -13.16 0.46 -19.39
C HIS A 29 -13.44 1.35 -18.17
N GLY A 30 -12.51 2.26 -17.81
CA GLY A 30 -12.65 3.21 -16.71
C GLY A 30 -12.81 2.57 -15.34
N PHE A 31 -13.48 3.26 -14.43
CA PHE A 31 -13.67 2.84 -13.03
C PHE A 31 -14.28 1.45 -12.85
N LYS A 32 -15.13 1.00 -13.79
CA LYS A 32 -15.73 -0.35 -13.70
C LYS A 32 -14.68 -1.46 -13.79
N ALA A 33 -13.64 -1.25 -14.62
CA ALA A 33 -12.54 -2.21 -14.71
C ALA A 33 -11.72 -2.26 -13.42
N SER A 34 -11.35 -1.10 -12.90
CA SER A 34 -10.64 -0.99 -11.63
C SER A 34 -11.40 -1.68 -10.49
N TYR A 35 -12.69 -1.41 -10.34
CA TYR A 35 -13.52 -2.06 -9.32
C TYR A 35 -13.58 -3.58 -9.46
N PHE A 36 -13.67 -4.09 -10.69
CA PHE A 36 -13.71 -5.53 -10.93
C PHE A 36 -12.36 -6.20 -10.65
N THR A 37 -11.27 -5.59 -11.10
CA THR A 37 -9.90 -6.08 -10.84
C THR A 37 -9.58 -6.06 -9.36
N ASP A 38 -9.91 -4.98 -8.65
CA ASP A 38 -9.73 -4.87 -7.18
C ASP A 38 -10.43 -6.00 -6.43
N LYS A 39 -11.64 -6.35 -6.84
CA LYS A 39 -12.40 -7.45 -6.21
C LYS A 39 -11.68 -8.80 -6.37
N LEU A 40 -11.16 -9.11 -7.57
CA LEU A 40 -10.41 -10.33 -7.80
C LEU A 40 -9.06 -10.32 -7.06
N GLN A 41 -8.36 -9.20 -7.13
CA GLN A 41 -7.06 -9.00 -6.48
C GLN A 41 -7.19 -9.12 -4.96
N SER A 42 -8.25 -8.57 -4.35
CA SER A 42 -8.44 -8.65 -2.89
C SER A 42 -8.57 -10.10 -2.40
N TYR A 43 -9.28 -10.97 -3.11
CA TYR A 43 -9.31 -12.39 -2.76
C TYR A 43 -7.94 -13.06 -2.87
N GLY A 44 -7.21 -12.76 -3.95
CA GLY A 44 -5.84 -13.26 -4.14
C GLY A 44 -4.89 -12.76 -3.06
N ILE A 45 -4.95 -11.49 -2.71
CA ILE A 45 -4.12 -10.86 -1.66
C ILE A 45 -4.39 -11.53 -0.30
N ILE A 46 -5.66 -11.66 0.10
CA ILE A 46 -6.02 -12.27 1.39
C ILE A 46 -5.53 -13.71 1.46
N LEU A 47 -5.74 -14.49 0.38
CA LEU A 47 -5.29 -15.87 0.32
C LEU A 47 -3.77 -15.98 0.42
N LEU A 48 -3.04 -15.20 -0.39
CA LEU A 48 -1.58 -15.24 -0.41
C LEU A 48 -0.97 -14.74 0.91
N LEU A 49 -1.53 -13.69 1.51
CA LEU A 49 -1.12 -13.22 2.84
C LEU A 49 -1.31 -14.33 3.89
N ALA A 50 -2.47 -14.99 3.90
CA ALA A 50 -2.70 -16.09 4.84
C ALA A 50 -1.69 -17.23 4.67
N ILE A 51 -1.35 -17.59 3.42
CA ILE A 51 -0.36 -18.62 3.13
C ILE A 51 1.04 -18.18 3.59
N VAL A 52 1.46 -16.95 3.26
CA VAL A 52 2.78 -16.42 3.63
C VAL A 52 2.94 -16.35 5.16
N PHE A 53 1.92 -15.86 5.88
CA PHE A 53 1.94 -15.84 7.34
C PHE A 53 1.95 -17.25 7.95
N THR A 54 1.23 -18.20 7.36
CA THR A 54 1.26 -19.60 7.80
C THR A 54 2.65 -20.21 7.63
N ILE A 55 3.32 -19.96 6.51
CA ILE A 55 4.69 -20.40 6.26
C ILE A 55 5.62 -19.77 7.31
N TRP A 56 5.53 -18.45 7.54
CA TRP A 56 6.36 -17.75 8.52
C TRP A 56 6.19 -18.33 9.93
N LEU A 57 4.95 -18.56 10.37
CA LEU A 57 4.65 -19.18 11.67
C LEU A 57 5.14 -20.63 11.76
N SER A 58 5.10 -21.40 10.67
CA SER A 58 5.57 -22.78 10.66
C SER A 58 7.10 -22.93 10.73
N GLN A 59 7.82 -21.91 10.33
CA GLN A 59 9.29 -21.86 10.32
C GLN A 59 9.89 -21.36 11.64
N ASN A 60 9.08 -20.83 12.53
CA ASN A 60 9.52 -20.25 13.79
C ASN A 60 8.69 -20.84 14.95
N SER A 61 9.34 -21.22 16.04
CA SER A 61 8.58 -21.60 17.25
C SER A 61 7.97 -20.37 17.93
N LEU A 62 6.82 -20.53 18.56
CA LEU A 62 6.16 -19.41 19.26
C LEU A 62 7.06 -18.81 20.36
N SER A 63 7.84 -19.64 21.05
CA SER A 63 8.79 -19.18 22.07
C SER A 63 9.90 -18.32 21.48
N GLU A 64 10.46 -18.71 20.33
CA GLU A 64 11.47 -17.91 19.62
C GLU A 64 10.88 -16.58 19.14
N LEU A 65 9.68 -16.60 18.55
CA LEU A 65 9.01 -15.38 18.09
C LEU A 65 8.81 -14.37 19.24
N VAL A 66 8.36 -14.86 20.41
CA VAL A 66 8.16 -14.01 21.59
C VAL A 66 9.51 -13.46 22.10
N THR A 67 10.54 -14.29 22.17
CA THR A 67 11.87 -13.88 22.62
C THR A 67 12.43 -12.80 21.70
N PHE A 68 12.52 -13.06 20.39
CA PHE A 68 13.04 -12.10 19.43
C PHE A 68 12.20 -10.82 19.30
N ALA A 69 10.86 -10.92 19.43
CA ALA A 69 10.02 -9.73 19.43
C ALA A 69 10.30 -8.83 20.63
N ASN A 70 10.54 -9.40 21.80
CA ASN A 70 10.90 -8.67 23.01
C ASN A 70 12.31 -8.04 22.89
N ASP A 71 13.28 -8.80 22.36
CA ASP A 71 14.64 -8.31 22.10
C ASP A 71 14.62 -7.18 21.06
N GLY A 72 13.73 -7.24 20.08
CA GLY A 72 13.46 -6.18 19.10
C GLY A 72 12.66 -4.99 19.63
N GLY A 73 12.36 -4.96 20.94
CA GLY A 73 11.73 -3.82 21.60
C GLY A 73 10.21 -3.81 21.65
N LEU A 74 9.53 -4.94 21.36
CA LEU A 74 8.05 -5.00 21.41
C LEU A 74 7.50 -4.57 22.77
N ASN A 75 8.22 -4.82 23.85
CA ASN A 75 7.85 -4.45 25.24
C ASN A 75 8.44 -3.11 25.68
N SER A 76 9.19 -2.39 24.84
CA SER A 76 9.78 -1.10 25.19
C SER A 76 8.78 0.03 24.90
N PHE A 77 8.27 0.66 25.95
CA PHE A 77 7.39 1.83 25.86
C PHE A 77 8.19 3.11 26.14
N GLU A 78 9.12 3.43 25.26
CA GLU A 78 9.85 4.69 25.36
C GLU A 78 9.00 5.86 24.84
N THR A 79 9.12 7.01 25.51
CA THR A 79 8.36 8.23 25.14
C THR A 79 8.63 8.65 23.69
N PHE A 80 9.85 8.45 23.20
CA PHE A 80 10.21 8.75 21.80
C PHE A 80 9.47 7.83 20.82
N SER A 81 9.44 6.54 21.09
CA SER A 81 8.75 5.54 20.27
C SER A 81 7.25 5.80 20.20
N LEU A 82 6.64 6.18 21.33
CA LEU A 82 5.22 6.52 21.40
C LEU A 82 4.89 7.79 20.58
N LYS A 83 5.71 8.83 20.68
CA LYS A 83 5.54 10.05 19.89
C LYS A 83 5.68 9.77 18.38
N SER A 84 6.66 8.97 18.00
CA SER A 84 6.87 8.58 16.60
C SER A 84 5.68 7.77 16.08
N ALA A 85 5.18 6.81 16.84
CA ALA A 85 3.99 6.04 16.47
C ALA A 85 2.76 6.93 16.27
N LEU A 86 2.51 7.87 17.20
CA LEU A 86 1.40 8.84 17.06
C LEU A 86 1.58 9.74 15.84
N ALA A 87 2.78 10.20 15.55
CA ALA A 87 3.06 11.01 14.37
C ALA A 87 2.76 10.24 13.08
N VAL A 88 3.17 8.98 12.98
CA VAL A 88 2.88 8.12 11.83
C VAL A 88 1.37 7.87 11.69
N ILE A 89 0.67 7.56 12.79
CA ILE A 89 -0.80 7.36 12.77
C ILE A 89 -1.50 8.60 12.23
N ILE A 90 -1.13 9.80 12.71
CA ILE A 90 -1.72 11.06 12.26
C ILE A 90 -1.41 11.31 10.78
N ALA A 91 -0.17 11.12 10.37
CA ALA A 91 0.30 11.36 9.01
C ALA A 91 -0.39 10.43 8.01
N VAL A 92 -0.40 9.12 8.27
CA VAL A 92 -1.08 8.13 7.42
C VAL A 92 -2.58 8.38 7.36
N THR A 93 -3.24 8.67 8.52
CA THR A 93 -4.68 9.00 8.52
C THR A 93 -4.98 10.23 7.69
N ALA A 94 -4.12 11.26 7.76
CA ALA A 94 -4.26 12.47 6.96
C ALA A 94 -4.12 12.19 5.46
N ALA A 95 -3.13 11.38 5.06
CA ALA A 95 -2.93 10.98 3.68
C ALA A 95 -4.15 10.24 3.11
N GLU A 96 -4.72 9.31 3.89
CA GLU A 96 -5.88 8.54 3.49
C GLU A 96 -7.15 9.42 3.34
N VAL A 97 -7.33 10.44 4.19
CA VAL A 97 -8.44 11.41 4.07
C VAL A 97 -8.38 12.17 2.74
N PHE A 98 -7.19 12.42 2.20
CA PHE A 98 -7.03 13.09 0.90
C PHE A 98 -6.94 12.13 -0.29
N SER A 99 -6.96 10.82 -0.04
CA SER A 99 -6.91 9.82 -1.10
C SER A 99 -8.24 9.75 -1.87
N MET A 100 -8.25 10.28 -3.09
CA MET A 100 -9.43 10.27 -3.97
C MET A 100 -9.89 8.83 -4.31
N GLY A 101 -9.00 7.87 -4.30
CA GLY A 101 -9.34 6.45 -4.53
C GLY A 101 -10.35 5.91 -3.53
N TYR A 102 -10.26 6.28 -2.25
CA TYR A 102 -11.24 5.90 -1.22
C TYR A 102 -12.58 6.62 -1.39
N TRP A 103 -12.54 7.91 -1.69
CA TRP A 103 -13.76 8.69 -1.91
C TRP A 103 -14.57 8.19 -3.10
N GLN A 104 -13.91 7.83 -4.21
CA GLN A 104 -14.61 7.24 -5.36
C GLN A 104 -15.37 5.96 -4.99
N ARG A 105 -14.77 5.08 -4.19
CA ARG A 105 -15.42 3.85 -3.73
C ARG A 105 -16.55 4.15 -2.75
N THR A 106 -16.35 5.10 -1.86
CA THR A 106 -17.38 5.55 -0.90
C THR A 106 -18.59 6.13 -1.61
N PHE A 107 -18.38 7.00 -2.60
CA PHE A 107 -19.49 7.58 -3.37
C PHE A 107 -20.17 6.59 -4.33
N SER A 108 -19.50 5.50 -4.67
CA SER A 108 -20.06 4.45 -5.52
C SER A 108 -20.81 3.38 -4.73
N ALA A 109 -20.83 3.46 -3.41
CA ALA A 109 -21.51 2.49 -2.57
C ALA A 109 -23.04 2.64 -2.68
N GLU A 110 -23.74 1.52 -2.67
CA GLU A 110 -25.19 1.43 -2.82
C GLU A 110 -25.95 2.19 -1.70
N ASN A 111 -25.44 2.11 -0.47
CA ASN A 111 -26.08 2.72 0.70
C ASN A 111 -25.09 2.85 1.88
N SER A 112 -25.48 3.62 2.90
CA SER A 112 -24.68 3.86 4.10
C SER A 112 -24.40 2.58 4.91
N LYS A 113 -25.26 1.57 4.85
CA LYS A 113 -25.04 0.28 5.52
C LYS A 113 -23.89 -0.47 4.87
N ALA A 114 -23.82 -0.47 3.53
CA ALA A 114 -22.71 -1.06 2.78
C ALA A 114 -21.38 -0.39 3.12
N ILE A 115 -21.35 0.95 3.19
CA ILE A 115 -20.15 1.71 3.60
C ILE A 115 -19.71 1.29 5.00
N LYS A 116 -20.63 1.27 5.96
CA LYS A 116 -20.31 0.90 7.35
C LYS A 116 -19.76 -0.52 7.46
N GLN A 117 -20.39 -1.49 6.79
CA GLN A 117 -19.91 -2.87 6.77
C GLN A 117 -18.53 -2.99 6.12
N ALA A 118 -18.34 -2.38 4.95
CA ALA A 118 -17.05 -2.38 4.26
C ALA A 118 -15.95 -1.76 5.13
N SER A 119 -16.21 -0.63 5.79
CA SER A 119 -15.25 0.04 6.67
C SER A 119 -14.85 -0.82 7.87
N ILE A 120 -15.80 -1.53 8.49
CA ILE A 120 -15.51 -2.41 9.62
C ILE A 120 -14.65 -3.59 9.16
N PHE A 121 -15.05 -4.30 8.09
CA PHE A 121 -14.32 -5.46 7.62
C PHE A 121 -12.93 -5.10 7.08
N SER A 122 -12.82 -4.02 6.30
CA SER A 122 -11.52 -3.57 5.80
C SER A 122 -10.60 -3.08 6.93
N GLY A 123 -11.17 -2.36 7.92
CA GLY A 123 -10.42 -1.91 9.09
C GLY A 123 -9.89 -3.06 9.93
N MET A 124 -10.70 -4.11 10.16
CA MET A 124 -10.25 -5.31 10.86
C MET A 124 -9.15 -6.05 10.08
N GLY A 125 -9.33 -6.20 8.77
CA GLY A 125 -8.34 -6.84 7.90
C GLY A 125 -7.01 -6.07 7.88
N ALA A 126 -7.06 -4.76 7.72
CA ALA A 126 -5.89 -3.90 7.76
C ALA A 126 -5.19 -3.96 9.13
N PHE A 127 -5.95 -3.88 10.22
CA PHE A 127 -5.41 -3.99 11.58
C PHE A 127 -4.65 -5.29 11.79
N LEU A 128 -5.25 -6.44 11.43
CA LEU A 128 -4.60 -7.74 11.56
C LEU A 128 -3.33 -7.83 10.72
N THR A 129 -3.37 -7.35 9.47
CA THR A 129 -2.20 -7.37 8.57
C THR A 129 -1.07 -6.51 9.12
N ILE A 130 -1.37 -5.27 9.55
CA ILE A 130 -0.37 -4.35 10.11
C ILE A 130 0.20 -4.90 11.41
N LEU A 131 -0.63 -5.48 12.28
CA LEU A 131 -0.20 -6.10 13.53
C LEU A 131 0.76 -7.26 13.28
N LEU A 132 0.43 -8.18 12.36
CA LEU A 132 1.28 -9.33 12.03
C LEU A 132 2.60 -8.89 11.39
N LEU A 133 2.56 -7.93 10.46
CA LEU A 133 3.78 -7.37 9.86
C LEU A 133 4.63 -6.63 10.90
N GLY A 134 3.99 -5.90 11.83
CA GLY A 134 4.68 -5.22 12.92
C GLY A 134 5.38 -6.18 13.89
N ILE A 135 4.72 -7.27 14.25
CA ILE A 135 5.35 -8.35 15.05
C ILE A 135 6.51 -8.96 14.26
N GLY A 136 6.32 -9.25 12.97
CA GLY A 136 7.39 -9.74 12.10
C GLY A 136 8.58 -8.80 12.02
N GLY A 137 8.32 -7.49 11.97
CA GLY A 137 9.35 -6.44 12.02
C GLY A 137 10.13 -6.45 13.34
N ALA A 138 9.42 -6.54 14.49
CA ALA A 138 10.05 -6.63 15.80
C ALA A 138 10.91 -7.91 15.95
N VAL A 139 10.42 -9.06 15.48
CA VAL A 139 11.21 -10.30 15.44
C VAL A 139 12.45 -10.14 14.57
N GLY A 140 12.33 -9.49 13.40
CA GLY A 140 13.47 -9.20 12.53
C GLY A 140 14.52 -8.32 13.21
N ALA A 141 14.09 -7.28 13.90
CA ALA A 141 14.97 -6.42 14.69
C ALA A 141 15.69 -7.21 15.80
N GLY A 142 14.98 -8.05 16.53
CA GLY A 142 15.57 -8.92 17.56
C GLY A 142 16.55 -9.95 17.01
N LYS A 143 16.37 -10.36 15.74
CA LYS A 143 17.35 -11.21 15.02
C LYS A 143 18.53 -10.41 14.45
N GLY A 144 18.57 -9.09 14.61
CA GLY A 144 19.63 -8.25 14.08
C GLY A 144 19.55 -7.99 12.57
N LEU A 145 18.38 -8.11 11.96
CA LEU A 145 18.21 -7.82 10.52
C LEU A 145 18.23 -6.30 10.29
N GLU A 146 19.08 -5.86 9.37
CA GLU A 146 19.35 -4.43 9.15
C GLU A 146 18.28 -3.72 8.30
N SER A 147 17.50 -4.45 7.49
CA SER A 147 16.53 -3.86 6.58
C SER A 147 15.11 -3.86 7.16
N PRO A 148 14.62 -2.73 7.72
CA PRO A 148 13.26 -2.68 8.28
C PRO A 148 12.16 -3.01 7.26
N ALA A 149 12.36 -2.60 5.99
CA ALA A 149 11.37 -2.80 4.94
C ALA A 149 11.26 -4.26 4.46
N LEU A 150 12.33 -5.02 4.57
CA LEU A 150 12.41 -6.43 4.12
C LEU A 150 12.48 -7.42 5.27
N SER A 151 12.53 -6.96 6.51
CA SER A 151 12.78 -7.80 7.69
C SER A 151 11.81 -8.99 7.82
N PHE A 152 10.57 -8.86 7.39
CA PHE A 152 9.62 -9.96 7.35
C PHE A 152 9.97 -10.98 6.25
N ILE A 153 10.40 -10.51 5.07
CA ILE A 153 10.77 -11.36 3.93
C ILE A 153 12.06 -12.10 4.24
N ASP A 154 13.04 -11.41 4.84
CA ASP A 154 14.35 -11.96 5.19
C ASP A 154 14.29 -13.09 6.23
N GLN A 155 13.17 -13.19 6.96
CA GLN A 155 12.91 -14.29 7.89
C GLN A 155 12.33 -15.55 7.22
N LEU A 156 11.90 -15.45 5.97
CA LEU A 156 11.32 -16.58 5.25
C LEU A 156 12.42 -17.42 4.57
N ASN A 157 12.24 -18.73 4.59
CA ASN A 157 13.09 -19.61 3.78
C ASN A 157 12.71 -19.47 2.31
N LEU A 158 13.56 -18.80 1.53
CA LEU A 158 13.32 -18.45 0.13
C LEU A 158 13.59 -19.65 -0.78
N ASN A 159 12.73 -20.65 -0.73
CA ASN A 159 12.67 -21.67 -1.77
C ASN A 159 11.84 -21.18 -2.98
N ASN A 160 11.90 -21.91 -4.09
CA ASN A 160 11.19 -21.50 -5.33
C ASN A 160 9.69 -21.27 -5.12
N PHE A 161 9.05 -22.07 -4.26
CA PHE A 161 7.62 -21.91 -3.97
C PHE A 161 7.35 -20.62 -3.19
N THR A 162 8.12 -20.34 -2.15
CA THR A 162 7.98 -19.10 -1.36
C THR A 162 8.26 -17.86 -2.21
N ILE A 163 9.25 -17.92 -3.10
CA ILE A 163 9.56 -16.83 -4.03
C ILE A 163 8.36 -16.57 -4.96
N ILE A 164 7.78 -17.61 -5.55
CA ILE A 164 6.59 -17.44 -6.43
C ILE A 164 5.42 -16.82 -5.67
N LEU A 165 5.17 -17.24 -4.42
CA LEU A 165 4.12 -16.66 -3.58
C LEU A 165 4.37 -15.19 -3.29
N LEU A 166 5.60 -14.82 -2.89
CA LEU A 166 5.96 -13.43 -2.59
C LEU A 166 5.87 -12.53 -3.82
N VAL A 167 6.39 -12.99 -4.96
CA VAL A 167 6.30 -12.26 -6.23
C VAL A 167 4.85 -12.08 -6.66
N SER A 168 4.02 -13.12 -6.53
CA SER A 168 2.58 -13.05 -6.84
C SER A 168 1.86 -12.07 -5.92
N LEU A 169 2.12 -12.13 -4.62
CA LEU A 169 1.54 -11.22 -3.63
C LEU A 169 1.95 -9.77 -3.91
N ALA A 170 3.25 -9.52 -4.12
CA ALA A 170 3.75 -8.20 -4.43
C ALA A 170 3.15 -7.65 -5.73
N THR A 171 3.02 -8.49 -6.77
CA THR A 171 2.37 -8.10 -8.03
C THR A 171 0.93 -7.68 -7.83
N LEU A 172 0.15 -8.46 -7.08
CA LEU A 172 -1.26 -8.13 -6.81
C LEU A 172 -1.41 -6.84 -6.00
N LEU A 173 -0.60 -6.66 -4.96
CA LEU A 173 -0.62 -5.45 -4.12
C LEU A 173 -0.26 -4.20 -4.93
N VAL A 174 0.83 -4.26 -5.70
CA VAL A 174 1.29 -3.13 -6.52
C VAL A 174 0.29 -2.81 -7.61
N THR A 175 -0.24 -3.82 -8.30
CA THR A 175 -1.21 -3.63 -9.39
C THR A 175 -2.49 -2.98 -8.88
N SER A 176 -3.04 -3.42 -7.74
CA SER A 176 -4.23 -2.84 -7.13
C SER A 176 -4.01 -1.38 -6.70
N SER A 177 -2.83 -1.07 -6.15
CA SER A 177 -2.49 0.29 -5.72
C SER A 177 -2.33 1.23 -6.92
N ILE A 178 -1.60 0.83 -7.95
CA ILE A 178 -1.36 1.64 -9.16
C ILE A 178 -2.68 1.89 -9.89
N ASP A 179 -3.49 0.86 -10.12
CA ASP A 179 -4.81 0.96 -10.75
C ASP A 179 -5.71 1.99 -10.03
N THR A 180 -5.74 1.90 -8.70
CA THR A 180 -6.52 2.84 -7.88
C THR A 180 -6.02 4.28 -8.03
N LEU A 181 -4.72 4.50 -7.99
CA LEU A 181 -4.12 5.84 -8.12
C LEU A 181 -4.30 6.42 -9.52
N GLU A 182 -4.09 5.61 -10.57
CA GLU A 182 -4.29 6.03 -11.96
C GLU A 182 -5.74 6.44 -12.22
N ASN A 183 -6.69 5.65 -11.72
CA ASN A 183 -8.11 5.97 -11.83
C ASN A 183 -8.48 7.25 -11.05
N ALA A 184 -7.93 7.44 -9.86
CA ALA A 184 -8.13 8.64 -9.06
C ALA A 184 -7.59 9.89 -9.78
N ILE A 185 -6.37 9.82 -10.32
CA ILE A 185 -5.75 10.90 -11.09
C ILE A 185 -6.58 11.23 -12.33
N ALA A 186 -6.93 10.22 -13.14
CA ALA A 186 -7.69 10.39 -14.36
C ALA A 186 -9.06 11.03 -14.10
N SER A 187 -9.76 10.64 -13.05
CA SER A 187 -11.06 11.19 -12.70
C SER A 187 -10.95 12.62 -12.17
N THR A 188 -9.98 12.91 -11.31
CA THR A 188 -9.74 14.28 -10.80
C THR A 188 -9.42 15.23 -11.95
N ILE A 189 -8.53 14.84 -12.86
CA ILE A 189 -8.23 15.66 -14.04
C ILE A 189 -9.48 15.87 -14.90
N SER A 190 -10.23 14.82 -15.18
CA SER A 190 -11.38 14.85 -16.06
C SER A 190 -12.54 15.66 -15.46
N LEU A 191 -12.88 15.42 -14.20
CA LEU A 191 -14.11 15.97 -13.59
C LEU A 191 -13.86 17.31 -12.91
N ASP A 192 -12.73 17.46 -12.19
CA ASP A 192 -12.49 18.62 -11.35
C ASP A 192 -11.71 19.70 -12.09
N ILE A 193 -10.73 19.34 -12.92
CA ILE A 193 -9.86 20.29 -13.63
C ILE A 193 -10.44 20.64 -14.99
N LEU A 194 -10.63 19.65 -15.88
CA LEU A 194 -11.08 19.88 -17.26
C LEU A 194 -12.60 20.00 -17.37
N LYS A 195 -13.34 19.52 -16.35
CA LYS A 195 -14.82 19.46 -16.33
C LYS A 195 -15.43 18.75 -17.54
N LYS A 196 -14.69 17.84 -18.15
CA LYS A 196 -15.09 17.07 -19.33
C LYS A 196 -14.44 15.67 -19.24
N LYS A 197 -15.15 14.65 -19.73
CA LYS A 197 -14.52 13.38 -20.11
C LYS A 197 -13.79 13.61 -21.42
N SER A 198 -12.48 13.81 -21.39
CA SER A 198 -11.71 14.13 -22.59
C SER A 198 -10.51 13.20 -22.76
N GLU A 199 -10.09 12.99 -23.98
CA GLU A 199 -8.83 12.31 -24.29
C GLU A 199 -7.62 13.06 -23.70
N GLU A 200 -7.74 14.36 -23.48
CA GLU A 200 -6.75 15.18 -22.80
C GLU A 200 -6.49 14.70 -21.36
N ALA A 201 -7.54 14.29 -20.62
CA ALA A 201 -7.37 13.72 -19.27
C ALA A 201 -6.53 12.44 -19.30
N LYS A 202 -6.73 11.59 -20.31
CA LYS A 202 -5.93 10.38 -20.48
C LYS A 202 -4.45 10.69 -20.75
N LEU A 203 -4.20 11.65 -21.64
CA LEU A 203 -2.84 12.06 -21.96
C LEU A 203 -2.14 12.66 -20.74
N ILE A 204 -2.80 13.52 -19.98
CA ILE A 204 -2.23 14.11 -18.76
C ILE A 204 -1.97 13.03 -17.71
N THR A 205 -2.89 12.07 -17.53
CA THR A 205 -2.68 10.93 -16.63
C THR A 205 -1.46 10.12 -17.04
N LEU A 206 -1.33 9.80 -18.33
CA LEU A 206 -0.17 9.08 -18.85
C LEU A 206 1.15 9.85 -18.57
N LEU A 207 1.15 11.16 -18.80
CA LEU A 207 2.33 11.99 -18.52
C LEU A 207 2.71 11.96 -17.03
N ILE A 208 1.72 12.08 -16.12
CA ILE A 208 1.96 12.01 -14.66
C ILE A 208 2.54 10.64 -14.28
N VAL A 209 1.99 9.56 -14.81
CA VAL A 209 2.49 8.20 -14.54
C VAL A 209 3.91 8.02 -15.08
N CYS A 210 4.21 8.52 -16.26
CA CYS A 210 5.57 8.48 -16.80
C CYS A 210 6.57 9.28 -15.94
N ILE A 211 6.18 10.47 -15.46
CA ILE A 211 7.01 11.26 -14.53
C ILE A 211 7.24 10.51 -13.23
N ALA A 212 6.19 9.92 -12.65
CA ALA A 212 6.28 9.13 -11.43
C ALA A 212 7.22 7.92 -11.59
N LEU A 213 7.16 7.23 -12.72
CA LEU A 213 8.07 6.12 -13.06
C LEU A 213 9.53 6.59 -13.15
N VAL A 214 9.80 7.73 -13.79
CA VAL A 214 11.15 8.30 -13.87
C VAL A 214 11.67 8.65 -12.47
N ILE A 215 10.85 9.31 -11.64
CA ILE A 215 11.22 9.63 -10.26
C ILE A 215 11.49 8.36 -9.45
N SER A 216 10.72 7.28 -9.67
CA SER A 216 10.86 6.03 -8.93
C SER A 216 12.21 5.33 -9.14
N ILE A 217 12.93 5.64 -10.24
CA ILE A 217 14.27 5.09 -10.50
C ILE A 217 15.30 5.59 -9.48
N GLU A 218 15.16 6.84 -9.05
CA GLU A 218 16.08 7.48 -8.10
C GLU A 218 15.68 7.27 -6.62
N VAL A 219 14.53 6.63 -6.37
CA VAL A 219 14.06 6.40 -5.01
C VAL A 219 14.87 5.29 -4.33
N THR A 220 15.63 5.66 -3.32
CA THR A 220 16.43 4.74 -2.50
C THR A 220 15.69 4.24 -1.26
N SER A 221 14.65 4.96 -0.81
CA SER A 221 13.88 4.62 0.40
C SER A 221 12.38 4.88 0.17
N ILE A 222 11.60 3.80 0.17
CA ILE A 222 10.13 3.87 0.13
C ILE A 222 9.59 4.66 1.33
N PHE A 223 10.15 4.43 2.51
CA PHE A 223 9.74 5.08 3.74
C PHE A 223 9.84 6.61 3.66
N ASN A 224 10.93 7.13 3.10
CA ASN A 224 11.13 8.57 2.95
C ASN A 224 10.09 9.18 1.98
N VAL A 225 9.74 8.49 0.91
CA VAL A 225 8.70 8.97 -0.04
C VAL A 225 7.33 9.02 0.65
N PHE A 226 6.99 7.99 1.41
CA PHE A 226 5.76 7.98 2.20
C PHE A 226 5.73 9.13 3.23
N LEU A 227 6.80 9.32 3.98
CA LEU A 227 6.88 10.42 4.96
C LEU A 227 6.68 11.78 4.32
N VAL A 228 7.27 12.03 3.15
CA VAL A 228 7.09 13.29 2.44
C VAL A 228 5.63 13.47 2.01
N ALA A 229 5.00 12.45 1.40
CA ALA A 229 3.60 12.49 1.00
C ALA A 229 2.67 12.72 2.19
N ASP A 230 2.89 11.99 3.28
CA ASP A 230 2.11 12.09 4.51
C ASP A 230 2.24 13.46 5.17
N LEU A 231 3.42 14.07 5.12
CA LEU A 231 3.69 15.39 5.68
C LEU A 231 2.94 16.48 4.90
N PHE A 232 2.92 16.37 3.57
CA PHE A 232 2.09 17.24 2.74
C PHE A 232 0.60 17.08 3.06
N ALA A 233 0.09 15.86 3.14
CA ALA A 233 -1.29 15.58 3.47
C ALA A 233 -1.65 16.12 4.87
N ALA A 234 -0.83 15.87 5.88
CA ALA A 234 -1.03 16.38 7.24
C ALA A 234 -1.09 17.90 7.29
N SER A 235 -0.25 18.60 6.51
CA SER A 235 -0.26 20.07 6.44
C SER A 235 -1.54 20.64 5.84
N LEU A 236 -2.23 19.89 4.99
CA LEU A 236 -3.47 20.30 4.32
C LEU A 236 -4.74 20.07 5.16
N VAL A 237 -4.69 19.17 6.15
CA VAL A 237 -5.87 18.82 6.97
C VAL A 237 -6.48 20.05 7.61
N PHE A 238 -5.68 20.84 8.33
CA PHE A 238 -6.19 22.00 9.05
C PHE A 238 -6.78 23.07 8.11
N PRO A 239 -6.10 23.54 7.05
CA PRO A 239 -6.68 24.49 6.11
C PRO A 239 -7.96 24.00 5.43
N ALA A 240 -8.02 22.71 5.05
CA ALA A 240 -9.18 22.14 4.38
C ALA A 240 -10.42 22.15 5.30
N PHE A 241 -10.28 21.65 6.52
CA PHE A 241 -11.41 21.62 7.47
C PHE A 241 -11.78 22.99 8.05
N TYR A 242 -10.83 23.92 8.16
CA TYR A 242 -11.13 25.29 8.59
C TYR A 242 -12.01 26.04 7.58
N ARG A 243 -11.78 25.80 6.29
CA ARG A 243 -12.56 26.45 5.23
C ARG A 243 -14.00 25.92 5.10
N ILE A 244 -14.26 24.69 5.50
CA ILE A 244 -15.60 24.09 5.46
C ILE A 244 -16.54 24.73 6.49
N LYS A 245 -16.03 25.34 7.56
CA LYS A 245 -16.82 26.02 8.59
C LYS A 245 -17.27 27.46 8.24
N LYS A 246 -16.83 28.00 7.12
CA LYS A 246 -17.26 29.31 6.58
C LYS A 246 -18.17 29.10 5.37
#